data_da5df469736812590cc25bb9cb4b2fed
#
_entry.id   da5df469736812590cc25bb9cb4b2fed
#
_cell.length_a   1.000
_cell.length_b   1.000
_cell.length_c   1.000
_cell.angle_alpha   90.00
_cell.angle_beta   90.00
_cell.angle_gamma   90.00
#
_symmetry.space_group_name_H-M   'P 1'
#
loop_
_entity.id
_entity.type
_entity.pdbx_description
1 polymer ?
#
loop_
_entity_poly.entity_id
_entity_poly.type
_entity_poly.pdbx_seq_one_letter_code
_entity_poly.pdbx_strand_id
1 'polypeptide(L)'
;MNTNQLSRRDYLKLMGAGAAVAASDLSIAAAPVSLTADDKADRERRMKWWHEAKFGLFIHWGLYSVVGRHEWVMENEGTPVAEYEQLAKRFNPKPNAARDWAKLARRAGQKYMVMTTKHHEGFCQFNTATTNYCAPKQAAGRDLVKEYVEAARAEGLRVGFYYSLMDWHHPDGARCAEDEAARKRFVEYIHTHVRELMTNYGKIDILWYDVAWPLDAKGWESEKMNEMVFRLQPDIIVNNRNKLQGDFSTPEQRIQAEEGDRAWESCMTMNGSWGYHRADDDWKSPKTIIRNLISCARDGGNYLLNIGPKADGSIPEESIRILSSVGAWMDKNGQSIYNSNRCQPRRSNYASFTRKGNTLYAHVHFWPGDTVAVAGLMTKVKSAKLLSTGQKVDFKQDELRVRFTGLSEKAPDDPVTTIAIECEGEPKQDNIYVRRERKREQA
;
A
#
# COMPACT_ATOMS: atom_id res chain seq x y z
N MET A 1 9.68 -34.98 34.99
CA MET A 1 10.98 -34.72 34.37
C MET A 1 10.79 -33.52 33.45
N ASN A 2 11.53 -32.51 33.63
CA ASN A 2 11.35 -31.11 33.27
C ASN A 2 10.67 -30.78 31.93
N THR A 3 9.45 -30.26 32.03
CA THR A 3 8.79 -29.48 30.97
C THR A 3 9.31 -28.04 31.06
N ASN A 4 10.20 -27.67 30.18
CA ASN A 4 10.59 -26.26 29.98
C ASN A 4 9.40 -25.50 29.37
N GLN A 5 8.56 -24.96 30.24
CA GLN A 5 7.63 -23.90 29.88
C GLN A 5 8.47 -22.63 29.65
N LEU A 6 8.58 -22.19 28.40
CA LEU A 6 9.07 -20.86 28.08
C LEU A 6 8.18 -19.85 28.81
N SER A 7 8.78 -19.05 29.68
CA SER A 7 8.04 -18.03 30.43
C SER A 7 7.62 -16.88 29.47
N ARG A 8 6.52 -16.18 29.81
CA ARG A 8 6.13 -14.93 29.15
C ARG A 8 7.29 -13.95 28.93
N ARG A 9 8.28 -14.01 29.80
CA ARG A 9 9.48 -13.18 29.77
C ARG A 9 10.47 -13.60 28.68
N ASP A 10 10.51 -14.87 28.33
CA ASP A 10 11.38 -15.41 27.27
C ASP A 10 10.76 -15.14 25.90
N TYR A 11 9.43 -15.15 25.79
CA TYR A 11 8.68 -14.73 24.61
C TYR A 11 8.85 -13.22 24.33
N LEU A 12 8.80 -12.38 25.39
CA LEU A 12 9.02 -10.94 25.28
C LEU A 12 10.48 -10.58 24.96
N LYS A 13 11.46 -11.38 25.38
CA LYS A 13 12.87 -11.19 24.98
C LYS A 13 13.08 -11.48 23.50
N LEU A 14 12.36 -12.45 22.94
CA LEU A 14 12.35 -12.69 21.49
C LEU A 14 11.69 -11.54 20.70
N MET A 15 10.66 -10.91 21.28
CA MET A 15 9.94 -9.80 20.65
C MET A 15 10.61 -8.44 20.87
N GLY A 16 11.25 -8.21 22.04
CA GLY A 16 11.96 -6.96 22.37
C GLY A 16 13.31 -6.80 21.68
N ALA A 17 13.89 -7.88 21.15
CA ALA A 17 15.10 -7.83 20.34
C ALA A 17 14.81 -7.49 18.86
N GLY A 18 13.56 -7.48 18.45
CA GLY A 18 13.13 -7.23 17.07
C GLY A 18 13.13 -5.76 16.63
N ALA A 19 13.33 -4.82 17.56
CA ALA A 19 13.34 -3.38 17.21
C ALA A 19 14.74 -2.83 16.89
N ALA A 20 15.80 -3.62 16.99
CA ALA A 20 17.17 -3.18 16.75
C ALA A 20 18.07 -4.19 16.01
N VAL A 21 17.53 -5.26 15.47
CA VAL A 21 18.29 -6.16 14.59
C VAL A 21 17.80 -5.93 13.17
N ALA A 22 18.71 -5.41 12.33
CA ALA A 22 18.55 -5.49 10.89
C ALA A 22 18.12 -6.93 10.56
N ALA A 23 16.91 -7.08 10.04
CA ALA A 23 16.40 -8.35 9.60
C ALA A 23 17.35 -8.89 8.54
N SER A 24 18.23 -9.79 8.93
CA SER A 24 18.79 -10.75 8.01
C SER A 24 17.62 -11.65 7.62
N ASP A 25 17.00 -11.33 6.49
CA ASP A 25 16.04 -12.19 5.81
C ASP A 25 16.72 -13.54 5.53
N LEU A 26 16.58 -14.47 6.45
CA LEU A 26 16.56 -15.88 6.08
C LEU A 26 15.20 -16.13 5.41
N SER A 27 15.01 -15.52 4.25
CA SER A 27 14.03 -15.99 3.29
C SER A 27 14.55 -17.36 2.85
N ILE A 28 14.01 -18.41 3.43
CA ILE A 28 13.97 -19.70 2.75
C ILE A 28 13.12 -19.40 1.51
N ALA A 29 13.79 -19.06 0.43
CA ALA A 29 13.19 -18.90 -0.88
C ALA A 29 12.57 -20.27 -1.20
N ALA A 30 11.25 -20.37 -1.09
CA ALA A 30 10.55 -21.44 -1.76
C ALA A 30 11.00 -21.37 -3.23
N ALA A 31 11.48 -22.50 -3.76
CA ALA A 31 11.88 -22.56 -5.14
C ALA A 31 10.77 -21.94 -6.02
N PRO A 32 11.10 -21.07 -6.98
CA PRO A 32 10.08 -20.42 -7.78
C PRO A 32 9.28 -21.53 -8.48
N VAL A 33 7.98 -21.63 -8.13
CA VAL A 33 7.04 -22.43 -8.90
C VAL A 33 7.05 -21.81 -10.30
N SER A 34 7.51 -22.55 -11.28
CA SER A 34 7.50 -22.11 -12.67
C SER A 34 6.04 -21.98 -13.10
N LEU A 35 5.54 -20.74 -13.16
CA LEU A 35 4.21 -20.46 -13.69
C LEU A 35 4.15 -20.89 -15.13
N THR A 36 3.06 -21.57 -15.53
CA THR A 36 2.77 -21.85 -16.93
C THR A 36 2.55 -20.54 -17.70
N ALA A 37 2.62 -20.55 -19.01
CA ALA A 37 2.32 -19.38 -19.84
C ALA A 37 0.90 -18.85 -19.61
N ASP A 38 -0.06 -19.76 -19.39
CA ASP A 38 -1.47 -19.43 -19.13
C ASP A 38 -1.64 -18.75 -17.75
N ASP A 39 -0.95 -19.22 -16.72
CA ASP A 39 -0.94 -18.60 -15.39
C ASP A 39 -0.38 -17.18 -15.44
N LYS A 40 0.67 -16.99 -16.25
CA LYS A 40 1.30 -15.66 -16.42
C LYS A 40 0.35 -14.70 -17.13
N ALA A 41 -0.31 -15.13 -18.22
CA ALA A 41 -1.25 -14.31 -18.97
C ALA A 41 -2.47 -13.92 -18.12
N ASP A 42 -3.01 -14.87 -17.34
CA ASP A 42 -4.10 -14.60 -16.41
C ASP A 42 -3.71 -13.59 -15.34
N ARG A 43 -2.53 -13.74 -14.74
CA ARG A 43 -2.01 -12.79 -13.76
C ARG A 43 -1.83 -11.40 -14.36
N GLU A 44 -1.25 -11.27 -15.56
CA GLU A 44 -1.09 -10.00 -16.25
C GLU A 44 -2.45 -9.34 -16.51
N ARG A 45 -3.48 -10.12 -16.92
CA ARG A 45 -4.85 -9.66 -17.11
C ARG A 45 -5.45 -9.10 -15.82
N ARG A 46 -5.35 -9.84 -14.70
CA ARG A 46 -5.88 -9.44 -13.38
C ARG A 46 -5.16 -8.22 -12.83
N MET A 47 -3.84 -8.15 -12.99
CA MET A 47 -2.98 -7.09 -12.45
C MET A 47 -2.98 -5.80 -13.27
N LYS A 48 -3.47 -5.80 -14.51
CA LYS A 48 -3.42 -4.64 -15.41
C LYS A 48 -3.93 -3.36 -14.77
N TRP A 49 -5.14 -3.39 -14.23
CA TRP A 49 -5.77 -2.23 -13.60
C TRP A 49 -4.97 -1.70 -12.41
N TRP A 50 -4.35 -2.60 -11.65
CA TRP A 50 -3.58 -2.27 -10.46
C TRP A 50 -2.25 -1.59 -10.84
N HIS A 51 -1.58 -2.06 -11.89
CA HIS A 51 -0.40 -1.39 -12.44
C HIS A 51 -0.71 0.02 -12.95
N GLU A 52 -1.92 0.24 -13.46
CA GLU A 52 -2.39 1.54 -13.93
C GLU A 52 -2.77 2.48 -12.78
N ALA A 53 -3.28 1.95 -11.68
CA ALA A 53 -3.83 2.70 -10.55
C ALA A 53 -2.80 3.48 -9.75
N LYS A 54 -1.66 2.90 -9.42
CA LYS A 54 -0.51 3.47 -8.70
C LYS A 54 -0.75 3.98 -7.28
N PHE A 55 -1.97 4.37 -6.90
CA PHE A 55 -2.26 5.02 -5.63
C PHE A 55 -3.56 4.50 -5.02
N GLY A 56 -3.48 3.98 -3.78
CA GLY A 56 -4.60 3.45 -3.01
C GLY A 56 -4.69 4.02 -1.61
N LEU A 57 -5.87 3.87 -0.99
CA LEU A 57 -6.12 4.19 0.41
C LEU A 57 -6.15 2.92 1.25
N PHE A 58 -5.33 2.85 2.29
CA PHE A 58 -5.44 1.85 3.34
C PHE A 58 -6.25 2.40 4.50
N ILE A 59 -7.07 1.58 5.14
CA ILE A 59 -7.92 2.01 6.26
C ILE A 59 -7.76 1.01 7.39
N HIS A 60 -7.07 1.43 8.46
CA HIS A 60 -6.99 0.66 9.70
C HIS A 60 -8.02 1.18 10.69
N TRP A 61 -9.07 0.40 10.88
CA TRP A 61 -10.18 0.78 11.74
C TRP A 61 -10.79 -0.44 12.42
N GLY A 62 -10.99 -0.38 13.73
CA GLY A 62 -11.45 -1.48 14.56
C GLY A 62 -11.64 -1.03 16.01
N LEU A 63 -11.76 -1.97 16.93
CA LEU A 63 -11.98 -1.68 18.35
C LEU A 63 -10.83 -0.88 18.98
N TYR A 64 -9.61 -1.02 18.48
CA TYR A 64 -8.46 -0.22 18.90
C TYR A 64 -8.69 1.29 18.70
N SER A 65 -9.55 1.70 17.77
CA SER A 65 -9.92 3.11 17.61
C SER A 65 -10.69 3.68 18.80
N VAL A 66 -11.40 2.83 19.58
CA VAL A 66 -12.07 3.24 20.82
C VAL A 66 -11.04 3.60 21.89
N VAL A 67 -9.95 2.84 21.95
CA VAL A 67 -8.83 3.09 22.87
C VAL A 67 -8.04 4.31 22.43
N GLY A 68 -7.75 4.42 21.13
CA GLY A 68 -7.04 5.54 20.53
C GLY A 68 -5.57 5.62 20.94
N ARG A 69 -4.89 4.46 21.03
CA ARG A 69 -3.48 4.31 21.43
C ARG A 69 -2.76 3.24 20.61
N HIS A 70 -2.95 3.18 19.29
CA HIS A 70 -2.34 2.22 18.39
C HIS A 70 -3.19 0.95 18.15
N GLU A 71 -3.08 0.35 16.97
CA GLU A 71 -3.83 -0.87 16.58
C GLU A 71 -3.35 -2.13 17.32
N TRP A 72 -2.14 -2.12 17.86
CA TRP A 72 -1.57 -3.19 18.68
C TRP A 72 -1.79 -3.02 20.18
N VAL A 73 -2.65 -2.08 20.59
CA VAL A 73 -2.87 -1.73 22.02
C VAL A 73 -3.25 -2.93 22.88
N MET A 74 -4.04 -3.88 22.35
CA MET A 74 -4.44 -5.08 23.07
C MET A 74 -3.22 -5.90 23.52
N GLU A 75 -2.28 -6.14 22.62
CA GLU A 75 -1.06 -6.92 22.88
C GLU A 75 -0.01 -6.11 23.64
N ASN A 76 0.26 -4.87 23.19
CA ASN A 76 1.30 -4.02 23.80
C ASN A 76 1.02 -3.67 25.26
N GLU A 77 -0.26 -3.53 25.62
CA GLU A 77 -0.67 -3.23 27.01
C GLU A 77 -1.06 -4.49 27.79
N GLY A 78 -1.01 -5.68 27.16
CA GLY A 78 -1.36 -6.95 27.77
C GLY A 78 -2.82 -6.99 28.25
N THR A 79 -3.73 -6.35 27.51
CA THR A 79 -5.15 -6.28 27.86
C THR A 79 -5.78 -7.67 27.77
N PRO A 80 -6.40 -8.19 28.86
CA PRO A 80 -7.07 -9.48 28.81
C PRO A 80 -8.21 -9.49 27.78
N VAL A 81 -8.41 -10.64 27.11
CA VAL A 81 -9.47 -10.82 26.11
C VAL A 81 -10.84 -10.37 26.62
N ALA A 82 -11.23 -10.82 27.83
CA ALA A 82 -12.51 -10.48 28.43
C ALA A 82 -12.70 -8.98 28.71
N GLU A 83 -11.62 -8.24 28.95
CA GLU A 83 -11.64 -6.79 29.08
C GLU A 83 -11.73 -6.12 27.74
N TYR A 84 -10.93 -6.54 26.75
CA TYR A 84 -10.92 -5.96 25.43
C TYR A 84 -12.25 -6.14 24.69
N GLU A 85 -12.93 -7.28 24.87
CA GLU A 85 -14.27 -7.56 24.31
C GLU A 85 -15.31 -6.50 24.67
N GLN A 86 -15.19 -5.85 25.84
CA GLN A 86 -16.14 -4.82 26.25
C GLN A 86 -16.12 -3.60 25.36
N LEU A 87 -15.03 -3.39 24.59
CA LEU A 87 -14.96 -2.31 23.60
C LEU A 87 -16.00 -2.48 22.49
N ALA A 88 -16.36 -3.70 22.14
CA ALA A 88 -17.38 -4.00 21.13
C ALA A 88 -18.76 -3.43 21.51
N LYS A 89 -19.07 -3.33 22.84
CA LYS A 89 -20.29 -2.71 23.36
C LYS A 89 -20.31 -1.17 23.25
N ARG A 90 -19.15 -0.58 22.97
CA ARG A 90 -18.95 0.88 22.86
C ARG A 90 -18.64 1.32 21.44
N PHE A 91 -18.28 0.37 20.55
CA PHE A 91 -17.96 0.64 19.17
C PHE A 91 -19.25 0.81 18.34
N ASN A 92 -19.74 2.03 18.30
CA ASN A 92 -20.96 2.41 17.58
C ASN A 92 -20.67 3.61 16.67
N PRO A 93 -20.04 3.39 15.51
CA PRO A 93 -19.70 4.46 14.59
C PRO A 93 -20.94 5.11 13.96
N LYS A 94 -20.79 6.36 13.52
CA LYS A 94 -21.84 7.08 12.80
C LYS A 94 -22.23 6.33 11.51
N PRO A 95 -23.51 6.34 11.10
CA PRO A 95 -23.93 5.75 9.83
C PRO A 95 -23.19 6.36 8.65
N ASN A 96 -22.84 5.51 7.67
CA ASN A 96 -22.20 5.92 6.42
C ASN A 96 -20.83 6.63 6.59
N ALA A 97 -20.09 6.38 7.67
CA ALA A 97 -18.73 6.92 7.85
C ALA A 97 -17.83 6.62 6.64
N ALA A 98 -17.95 5.44 6.05
CA ALA A 98 -17.20 5.01 4.88
C ALA A 98 -17.43 5.89 3.63
N ARG A 99 -18.54 6.60 3.52
CA ARG A 99 -18.77 7.57 2.42
C ARG A 99 -17.79 8.74 2.47
N ASP A 100 -17.45 9.21 3.66
CA ASP A 100 -16.48 10.28 3.81
C ASP A 100 -15.08 9.81 3.43
N TRP A 101 -14.74 8.55 3.76
CA TRP A 101 -13.46 7.93 3.35
C TRP A 101 -13.36 7.81 1.83
N ALA A 102 -14.40 7.28 1.19
CA ALA A 102 -14.43 7.09 -0.26
C ALA A 102 -14.35 8.43 -1.02
N LYS A 103 -15.10 9.45 -0.58
CA LYS A 103 -15.02 10.80 -1.16
C LYS A 103 -13.64 11.41 -1.01
N LEU A 104 -13.02 11.25 0.16
CA LEU A 104 -11.67 11.76 0.39
C LEU A 104 -10.65 11.03 -0.49
N ALA A 105 -10.72 9.70 -0.58
CA ALA A 105 -9.87 8.89 -1.44
C ALA A 105 -9.97 9.33 -2.91
N ARG A 106 -11.20 9.48 -3.43
CA ARG A 106 -11.43 9.95 -4.79
C ARG A 106 -10.83 11.33 -5.02
N ARG A 107 -11.07 12.28 -4.12
CA ARG A 107 -10.50 13.65 -4.20
C ARG A 107 -8.98 13.66 -4.13
N ALA A 108 -8.38 12.76 -3.33
CA ALA A 108 -6.93 12.60 -3.25
C ALA A 108 -6.31 11.95 -4.52
N GLY A 109 -7.14 11.46 -5.44
CA GLY A 109 -6.70 10.78 -6.65
C GLY A 109 -6.43 9.29 -6.48
N GLN A 110 -6.81 8.70 -5.35
CA GLN A 110 -6.68 7.26 -5.11
C GLN A 110 -7.67 6.48 -6.00
N LYS A 111 -7.31 5.27 -6.41
CA LYS A 111 -8.07 4.45 -7.36
C LYS A 111 -8.70 3.21 -6.74
N TYR A 112 -8.25 2.82 -5.56
CA TYR A 112 -8.75 1.69 -4.81
C TYR A 112 -8.62 1.97 -3.31
N MET A 113 -9.38 1.23 -2.54
CA MET A 113 -9.36 1.26 -1.07
C MET A 113 -9.19 -0.16 -0.54
N VAL A 114 -8.45 -0.30 0.55
CA VAL A 114 -8.30 -1.55 1.30
C VAL A 114 -8.65 -1.28 2.75
N MET A 115 -9.62 -2.00 3.31
CA MET A 115 -10.07 -1.80 4.69
C MET A 115 -9.82 -3.04 5.53
N THR A 116 -9.42 -2.87 6.79
CA THR A 116 -9.34 -3.95 7.77
C THR A 116 -10.73 -4.51 8.05
N THR A 117 -11.06 -5.67 7.45
CA THR A 117 -12.32 -6.37 7.72
C THR A 117 -12.27 -7.13 9.04
N LYS A 118 -11.11 -7.64 9.40
CA LYS A 118 -10.73 -8.18 10.72
C LYS A 118 -9.23 -7.94 10.93
N HIS A 119 -8.85 -7.24 12.00
CA HIS A 119 -7.47 -7.06 12.44
C HIS A 119 -7.10 -8.16 13.46
N HIS A 120 -5.91 -8.08 14.06
CA HIS A 120 -5.38 -9.14 14.96
C HIS A 120 -6.20 -9.32 16.22
N GLU A 121 -6.92 -8.29 16.69
CA GLU A 121 -7.80 -8.36 17.86
C GLU A 121 -9.06 -9.20 17.64
N GLY A 122 -9.26 -9.71 16.42
CA GLY A 122 -10.28 -10.69 16.09
C GLY A 122 -11.69 -10.15 15.86
N PHE A 123 -11.94 -8.85 16.05
CA PHE A 123 -13.26 -8.27 15.81
C PHE A 123 -13.60 -8.22 14.32
N CYS A 124 -14.68 -8.91 13.94
CA CYS A 124 -15.16 -8.93 12.54
C CYS A 124 -16.03 -7.73 12.27
N GLN A 125 -15.68 -6.88 11.33
CA GLN A 125 -16.50 -5.75 10.92
C GLN A 125 -17.63 -6.13 9.95
N PHE A 126 -17.69 -7.40 9.55
CA PHE A 126 -18.67 -8.01 8.65
C PHE A 126 -19.59 -8.98 9.38
N ASN A 127 -20.69 -9.34 8.72
CA ASN A 127 -21.58 -10.36 9.23
C ASN A 127 -20.98 -11.75 9.02
N THR A 128 -20.76 -12.47 10.10
CA THR A 128 -20.24 -13.85 10.07
C THR A 128 -21.10 -14.81 10.87
N ALA A 129 -21.17 -16.07 10.42
CA ALA A 129 -21.85 -17.14 11.13
C ALA A 129 -20.99 -17.74 12.26
N THR A 130 -19.67 -17.49 12.26
CA THR A 130 -18.71 -18.20 13.12
C THR A 130 -18.62 -17.67 14.53
N THR A 131 -18.94 -16.39 14.74
CA THR A 131 -18.81 -15.73 16.05
C THR A 131 -19.85 -14.63 16.26
N ASN A 132 -20.12 -14.31 17.53
CA ASN A 132 -20.88 -13.12 17.90
C ASN A 132 -20.00 -11.89 18.12
N TYR A 133 -18.69 -12.03 18.03
CA TYR A 133 -17.73 -10.95 18.13
C TYR A 133 -17.57 -10.24 16.77
N CYS A 134 -18.68 -9.65 16.30
CA CYS A 134 -18.77 -8.99 15.02
C CYS A 134 -19.71 -7.78 15.06
N ALA A 135 -19.47 -6.79 14.20
CA ALA A 135 -20.18 -5.53 14.21
C ALA A 135 -21.71 -5.64 14.14
N PRO A 136 -22.31 -6.51 13.30
CA PRO A 136 -23.77 -6.66 13.24
C PRO A 136 -24.40 -7.19 14.54
N LYS A 137 -23.65 -7.94 15.35
CA LYS A 137 -24.14 -8.57 16.57
C LYS A 137 -23.72 -7.84 17.85
N GLN A 138 -23.00 -6.72 17.72
CA GLN A 138 -22.54 -5.86 18.81
C GLN A 138 -23.14 -4.45 18.69
N ALA A 139 -22.60 -3.46 19.42
CA ALA A 139 -23.18 -2.11 19.50
C ALA A 139 -23.37 -1.40 18.14
N ALA A 140 -22.55 -1.69 17.16
CA ALA A 140 -22.69 -1.16 15.81
C ALA A 140 -24.02 -1.57 15.14
N GLY A 141 -24.52 -2.80 15.40
CA GLY A 141 -25.81 -3.32 14.95
C GLY A 141 -25.96 -3.42 13.43
N ARG A 142 -24.87 -3.29 12.66
CA ARG A 142 -24.88 -3.27 11.20
C ARG A 142 -23.56 -3.78 10.62
N ASP A 143 -23.61 -4.17 9.36
CA ASP A 143 -22.45 -4.66 8.62
C ASP A 143 -21.63 -3.50 8.05
N LEU A 144 -20.49 -3.23 8.70
CA LEU A 144 -19.63 -2.09 8.37
C LEU A 144 -18.83 -2.33 7.08
N VAL A 145 -18.54 -3.60 6.75
CA VAL A 145 -17.91 -3.97 5.47
C VAL A 145 -18.86 -3.74 4.31
N LYS A 146 -20.16 -4.03 4.48
CA LYS A 146 -21.17 -3.71 3.47
C LYS A 146 -21.24 -2.22 3.19
N GLU A 147 -21.31 -1.38 4.25
CA GLU A 147 -21.29 0.10 4.11
C GLU A 147 -20.05 0.59 3.38
N TYR A 148 -18.88 0.01 3.69
CA TYR A 148 -17.61 0.33 3.04
C TYR A 148 -17.62 0.00 1.54
N VAL A 149 -18.07 -1.20 1.18
CA VAL A 149 -18.14 -1.66 -0.22
C VAL A 149 -19.07 -0.78 -1.04
N GLU A 150 -20.25 -0.46 -0.49
CA GLU A 150 -21.23 0.43 -1.14
C GLU A 150 -20.65 1.83 -1.36
N ALA A 151 -19.97 2.38 -0.34
CA ALA A 151 -19.33 3.69 -0.41
C ALA A 151 -18.20 3.74 -1.46
N ALA A 152 -17.30 2.75 -1.48
CA ALA A 152 -16.21 2.68 -2.44
C ALA A 152 -16.73 2.61 -3.89
N ARG A 153 -17.72 1.77 -4.14
CA ARG A 153 -18.34 1.63 -5.47
C ARG A 153 -19.07 2.88 -5.93
N ALA A 154 -19.77 3.56 -5.01
CA ALA A 154 -20.46 4.82 -5.32
C ALA A 154 -19.51 5.91 -5.82
N GLU A 155 -18.24 5.88 -5.37
CA GLU A 155 -17.19 6.80 -5.81
C GLU A 155 -16.33 6.24 -6.97
N GLY A 156 -16.69 5.07 -7.53
CA GLY A 156 -15.95 4.42 -8.62
C GLY A 156 -14.58 3.88 -8.22
N LEU A 157 -14.38 3.61 -6.94
CA LEU A 157 -13.14 3.04 -6.40
C LEU A 157 -13.21 1.52 -6.38
N ARG A 158 -12.07 0.86 -6.62
CA ARG A 158 -11.95 -0.58 -6.48
C ARG A 158 -11.89 -0.97 -5.03
N VAL A 159 -12.43 -2.17 -4.73
CA VAL A 159 -12.65 -2.65 -3.37
C VAL A 159 -11.60 -3.68 -2.99
N GLY A 160 -10.88 -3.42 -1.90
CA GLY A 160 -9.96 -4.36 -1.29
C GLY A 160 -10.33 -4.66 0.16
N PHE A 161 -10.10 -5.89 0.58
CA PHE A 161 -10.24 -6.33 1.96
C PHE A 161 -8.87 -6.69 2.53
N TYR A 162 -8.54 -6.11 3.68
CA TYR A 162 -7.47 -6.61 4.53
C TYR A 162 -8.07 -7.65 5.49
N TYR A 163 -7.37 -8.74 5.68
CA TYR A 163 -7.75 -9.79 6.60
C TYR A 163 -6.52 -10.35 7.33
N SER A 164 -6.50 -10.24 8.66
CA SER A 164 -5.47 -10.85 9.49
C SER A 164 -5.71 -12.35 9.65
N LEU A 165 -4.69 -13.16 9.34
CA LEU A 165 -4.72 -14.60 9.63
C LEU A 165 -4.55 -14.87 11.13
N MET A 166 -3.83 -14.00 11.86
CA MET A 166 -3.75 -14.04 13.31
C MET A 166 -5.04 -13.53 13.95
N ASP A 167 -5.39 -14.08 15.10
CA ASP A 167 -6.54 -13.69 15.91
C ASP A 167 -6.23 -13.89 17.40
N TRP A 168 -6.08 -12.77 18.12
CA TRP A 168 -5.76 -12.79 19.55
C TRP A 168 -6.98 -13.09 20.43
N HIS A 169 -8.18 -12.95 19.88
CA HIS A 169 -9.43 -13.23 20.57
C HIS A 169 -9.80 -14.71 20.51
N HIS A 170 -9.53 -15.38 19.38
CA HIS A 170 -9.94 -16.77 19.20
C HIS A 170 -9.17 -17.71 20.14
N PRO A 171 -9.85 -18.60 20.90
CA PRO A 171 -9.21 -19.45 21.91
C PRO A 171 -8.16 -20.41 21.34
N ASP A 172 -8.29 -20.79 20.07
CA ASP A 172 -7.32 -21.63 19.37
C ASP A 172 -6.21 -20.83 18.67
N GLY A 173 -6.29 -19.49 18.60
CA GLY A 173 -5.30 -18.65 17.93
C GLY A 173 -3.89 -18.80 18.51
N ALA A 174 -3.78 -18.70 19.84
CA ALA A 174 -2.50 -18.88 20.55
C ALA A 174 -2.00 -20.34 20.56
N ARG A 175 -2.89 -21.32 20.34
CA ARG A 175 -2.59 -22.76 20.43
C ARG A 175 -2.32 -23.43 19.09
N CYS A 176 -2.67 -22.79 17.99
CA CYS A 176 -2.67 -23.40 16.65
C CYS A 176 -1.30 -23.92 16.20
N ALA A 177 -0.20 -23.38 16.73
CA ALA A 177 1.15 -23.84 16.40
C ALA A 177 1.49 -25.19 17.04
N GLU A 178 1.00 -25.45 18.26
CA GLU A 178 1.40 -26.57 19.10
C GLU A 178 0.35 -27.67 19.14
N ASP A 179 -0.93 -27.34 18.96
CA ASP A 179 -2.08 -28.26 19.04
C ASP A 179 -2.72 -28.41 17.66
N GLU A 180 -2.60 -29.60 17.07
CA GLU A 180 -3.15 -29.89 15.72
C GLU A 180 -4.67 -29.78 15.68
N ALA A 181 -5.38 -30.18 16.73
CA ALA A 181 -6.83 -30.08 16.77
C ALA A 181 -7.29 -28.61 16.85
N ALA A 182 -6.59 -27.80 17.65
CA ALA A 182 -6.78 -26.34 17.69
C ALA A 182 -6.50 -25.70 16.34
N ARG A 183 -5.39 -26.09 15.69
CA ARG A 183 -5.05 -25.60 14.35
C ARG A 183 -6.14 -25.89 13.33
N LYS A 184 -6.66 -27.12 13.27
CA LYS A 184 -7.72 -27.50 12.32
C LYS A 184 -8.98 -26.63 12.50
N ARG A 185 -9.43 -26.44 13.75
CA ARG A 185 -10.59 -25.58 14.04
C ARG A 185 -10.35 -24.13 13.67
N PHE A 186 -9.15 -23.61 13.99
CA PHE A 186 -8.78 -22.23 13.73
C PHE A 186 -8.64 -21.95 12.24
N VAL A 187 -8.01 -22.85 11.47
CA VAL A 187 -7.89 -22.74 10.02
C VAL A 187 -9.26 -22.78 9.33
N GLU A 188 -10.16 -23.69 9.77
CA GLU A 188 -11.53 -23.73 9.23
C GLU A 188 -12.31 -22.44 9.55
N TYR A 189 -12.15 -21.87 10.73
CA TYR A 189 -12.71 -20.57 11.12
C TYR A 189 -12.23 -19.47 10.16
N ILE A 190 -10.90 -19.39 9.92
CA ILE A 190 -10.28 -18.43 9.00
C ILE A 190 -10.81 -18.60 7.56
N HIS A 191 -10.82 -19.84 7.04
CA HIS A 191 -11.30 -20.15 5.68
C HIS A 191 -12.78 -19.83 5.52
N THR A 192 -13.58 -20.00 6.57
CA THR A 192 -15.00 -19.62 6.56
C THR A 192 -15.16 -18.12 6.44
N HIS A 193 -14.41 -17.32 7.22
CA HIS A 193 -14.42 -15.86 7.10
C HIS A 193 -14.02 -15.38 5.69
N VAL A 194 -12.93 -15.93 5.15
CA VAL A 194 -12.48 -15.57 3.81
C VAL A 194 -13.55 -15.94 2.77
N ARG A 195 -14.19 -17.10 2.90
CA ARG A 195 -15.30 -17.50 2.01
C ARG A 195 -16.48 -16.52 2.10
N GLU A 196 -16.91 -16.15 3.31
CA GLU A 196 -17.98 -15.17 3.53
C GLU A 196 -17.66 -13.82 2.90
N LEU A 197 -16.42 -13.33 3.07
CA LEU A 197 -15.95 -12.09 2.45
C LEU A 197 -15.94 -12.16 0.92
N MET A 198 -15.59 -13.32 0.34
CA MET A 198 -15.55 -13.50 -1.12
C MET A 198 -16.93 -13.76 -1.74
N THR A 199 -17.97 -14.05 -0.96
CA THR A 199 -19.30 -14.39 -1.48
C THR A 199 -20.36 -13.32 -1.24
N ASN A 200 -20.28 -12.61 -0.09
CA ASN A 200 -21.42 -11.79 0.38
C ASN A 200 -21.40 -10.33 -0.09
N TYR A 201 -20.31 -9.87 -0.72
CA TYR A 201 -20.10 -8.44 -1.03
C TYR A 201 -19.94 -8.14 -2.52
N GLY A 202 -20.29 -9.09 -3.40
CA GLY A 202 -20.14 -8.95 -4.85
C GLY A 202 -18.68 -8.98 -5.28
N LYS A 203 -18.31 -8.24 -6.33
CA LYS A 203 -16.94 -8.24 -6.86
C LYS A 203 -15.96 -7.59 -5.88
N ILE A 204 -14.91 -8.32 -5.54
CA ILE A 204 -13.77 -7.83 -4.72
C ILE A 204 -12.52 -7.82 -5.60
N ASP A 205 -11.79 -6.72 -5.56
CA ASP A 205 -10.64 -6.53 -6.45
C ASP A 205 -9.31 -6.93 -5.79
N ILE A 206 -9.20 -6.81 -4.45
CA ILE A 206 -7.97 -7.14 -3.70
C ILE A 206 -8.33 -7.92 -2.43
N LEU A 207 -7.61 -9.01 -2.17
CA LEU A 207 -7.53 -9.60 -0.83
C LEU A 207 -6.11 -9.41 -0.29
N TRP A 208 -6.00 -8.61 0.74
CA TRP A 208 -4.76 -8.26 1.42
C TRP A 208 -4.65 -9.04 2.73
N TYR A 209 -3.95 -10.18 2.69
CA TYR A 209 -3.65 -10.98 3.90
C TYR A 209 -2.63 -10.29 4.78
N ASP A 210 -2.67 -10.56 6.08
CA ASP A 210 -1.66 -10.09 7.01
C ASP A 210 -1.40 -11.09 8.14
N VAL A 211 -0.21 -10.95 8.76
CA VAL A 211 0.28 -11.70 9.92
C VAL A 211 0.03 -13.21 9.80
N ALA A 212 0.84 -13.84 8.95
CA ALA A 212 0.78 -15.29 8.74
C ALA A 212 1.66 -16.13 9.68
N TRP A 213 2.19 -15.55 10.74
CA TRP A 213 2.79 -16.33 11.82
C TRP A 213 1.69 -16.68 12.85
N PRO A 214 1.81 -17.78 13.63
CA PRO A 214 3.01 -18.64 13.76
C PRO A 214 3.10 -19.77 12.74
N LEU A 215 2.12 -19.92 11.82
CA LEU A 215 2.10 -21.05 10.89
C LEU A 215 2.84 -20.72 9.58
N ASP A 216 3.26 -21.75 8.86
CA ASP A 216 3.73 -21.69 7.48
C ASP A 216 2.55 -21.80 6.48
N ALA A 217 2.84 -21.81 5.18
CA ALA A 217 1.81 -21.93 4.14
C ALA A 217 1.01 -23.24 4.24
N LYS A 218 1.68 -24.35 4.62
CA LYS A 218 1.03 -25.65 4.81
C LYS A 218 0.13 -25.64 6.03
N GLY A 219 0.60 -25.05 7.15
CA GLY A 219 -0.18 -24.94 8.37
C GLY A 219 -1.45 -24.11 8.21
N TRP A 220 -1.42 -23.04 7.42
CA TRP A 220 -2.57 -22.22 7.08
C TRP A 220 -3.45 -22.82 5.96
N GLU A 221 -3.01 -23.92 5.32
CA GLU A 221 -3.62 -24.42 4.07
C GLU A 221 -3.77 -23.29 3.01
N SER A 222 -2.72 -22.46 2.86
CA SER A 222 -2.79 -21.23 2.07
C SER A 222 -3.10 -21.48 0.59
N GLU A 223 -2.60 -22.60 0.02
CA GLU A 223 -2.91 -22.98 -1.38
C GLU A 223 -4.40 -23.24 -1.55
N LYS A 224 -5.00 -24.08 -0.68
CA LYS A 224 -6.43 -24.39 -0.68
C LYS A 224 -7.29 -23.14 -0.45
N MET A 225 -6.82 -22.22 0.41
CA MET A 225 -7.49 -20.95 0.64
C MET A 225 -7.45 -20.08 -0.62
N ASN A 226 -6.29 -19.93 -1.28
CA ASN A 226 -6.18 -19.17 -2.52
C ASN A 226 -6.97 -19.80 -3.68
N GLU A 227 -6.98 -21.13 -3.83
CA GLU A 227 -7.84 -21.83 -4.81
C GLU A 227 -9.33 -21.50 -4.63
N MET A 228 -9.79 -21.50 -3.37
CA MET A 228 -11.15 -21.06 -3.04
C MET A 228 -11.39 -19.60 -3.43
N VAL A 229 -10.47 -18.72 -3.10
CA VAL A 229 -10.56 -17.28 -3.39
C VAL A 229 -10.64 -17.03 -4.89
N PHE A 230 -9.74 -17.59 -5.70
CA PHE A 230 -9.74 -17.40 -7.16
C PHE A 230 -10.96 -18.04 -7.84
N ARG A 231 -11.47 -19.16 -7.30
CA ARG A 231 -12.71 -19.75 -7.81
C ARG A 231 -13.92 -18.84 -7.56
N LEU A 232 -13.99 -18.18 -6.40
CA LEU A 232 -15.11 -17.30 -6.04
C LEU A 232 -14.99 -15.92 -6.68
N GLN A 233 -13.75 -15.44 -6.89
CA GLN A 233 -13.41 -14.12 -7.41
C GLN A 233 -12.32 -14.24 -8.50
N PRO A 234 -12.65 -14.61 -9.75
CA PRO A 234 -11.64 -14.89 -10.79
C PRO A 234 -10.74 -13.71 -11.19
N ASP A 235 -11.15 -12.47 -10.88
CA ASP A 235 -10.40 -11.25 -11.21
C ASP A 235 -9.64 -10.66 -10.02
N ILE A 236 -9.72 -11.30 -8.85
CA ILE A 236 -9.08 -10.79 -7.63
C ILE A 236 -7.57 -10.88 -7.72
N ILE A 237 -6.87 -9.95 -7.05
CA ILE A 237 -5.43 -10.06 -6.80
C ILE A 237 -5.16 -10.25 -5.31
N VAL A 238 -4.10 -10.99 -4.99
CA VAL A 238 -3.71 -11.31 -3.61
C VAL A 238 -2.26 -10.93 -3.35
N ASN A 239 -1.97 -10.45 -2.15
CA ASN A 239 -0.59 -10.17 -1.73
C ASN A 239 0.14 -11.45 -1.28
N ASN A 240 1.43 -11.29 -0.87
CA ASN A 240 2.28 -12.40 -0.47
C ASN A 240 2.26 -12.72 1.04
N ARG A 241 1.37 -12.10 1.83
CA ARG A 241 1.43 -12.23 3.30
C ARG A 241 0.76 -13.48 3.88
N ASN A 242 0.23 -14.38 3.05
CA ASN A 242 -0.21 -15.72 3.48
C ASN A 242 0.86 -16.80 3.30
N LYS A 243 2.14 -16.43 3.22
CA LYS A 243 3.31 -17.30 2.99
C LYS A 243 3.42 -17.90 1.57
N LEU A 244 2.53 -17.55 0.66
CA LEU A 244 2.67 -17.81 -0.77
C LEU A 244 3.20 -16.58 -1.49
N GLN A 245 3.69 -16.77 -2.73
CA GLN A 245 4.24 -15.67 -3.50
C GLN A 245 3.21 -14.57 -3.80
N GLY A 246 1.93 -14.93 -4.00
CA GLY A 246 0.87 -14.00 -4.37
C GLY A 246 1.13 -13.25 -5.68
N ASP A 247 0.28 -12.27 -5.97
CA ASP A 247 0.41 -11.44 -7.17
C ASP A 247 1.41 -10.30 -7.00
N PHE A 248 1.54 -9.74 -5.79
CA PHE A 248 2.44 -8.64 -5.46
C PHE A 248 3.00 -8.76 -4.04
N SER A 249 4.16 -8.15 -3.82
CA SER A 249 4.78 -8.03 -2.50
C SER A 249 4.43 -6.68 -1.84
N THR A 250 4.61 -6.61 -0.52
CA THR A 250 4.16 -5.47 0.29
C THR A 250 5.27 -4.96 1.23
N PRO A 251 6.29 -4.26 0.69
CA PRO A 251 7.25 -3.57 1.54
C PRO A 251 6.54 -2.55 2.43
N GLU A 252 6.76 -2.69 3.74
CA GLU A 252 6.07 -1.90 4.76
C GLU A 252 6.96 -0.78 5.28
N GLN A 253 6.42 0.44 5.39
CA GLN A 253 7.09 1.68 5.84
C GLN A 253 8.38 2.01 5.07
N ARG A 254 8.58 1.41 3.91
CA ARG A 254 9.75 1.64 3.04
C ARG A 254 9.36 1.60 1.57
N ILE A 255 10.08 2.36 0.76
CA ILE A 255 9.94 2.32 -0.71
C ILE A 255 11.13 1.52 -1.23
N GLN A 256 10.87 0.28 -1.59
CA GLN A 256 11.88 -0.63 -2.07
C GLN A 256 11.29 -1.48 -3.19
N ALA A 257 11.81 -1.27 -4.40
CA ALA A 257 11.46 -2.14 -5.52
C ALA A 257 12.00 -3.55 -5.27
N GLU A 258 11.21 -4.53 -5.63
CA GLU A 258 11.64 -5.92 -5.65
C GLU A 258 12.60 -6.18 -6.81
N GLU A 259 13.40 -7.23 -6.70
CA GLU A 259 14.28 -7.67 -7.78
C GLU A 259 13.48 -8.14 -9.00
N GLY A 260 14.02 -7.90 -10.19
CA GLY A 260 13.36 -8.24 -11.46
C GLY A 260 12.10 -7.39 -11.70
N ASP A 261 11.09 -8.02 -12.30
CA ASP A 261 9.81 -7.41 -12.67
C ASP A 261 8.67 -7.74 -11.68
N ARG A 262 9.02 -8.14 -10.45
CA ARG A 262 8.01 -8.44 -9.44
C ARG A 262 7.19 -7.19 -9.11
N ALA A 263 5.87 -7.34 -9.14
CA ALA A 263 4.94 -6.30 -8.71
C ALA A 263 5.03 -6.09 -7.19
N TRP A 264 4.98 -4.86 -6.75
CA TRP A 264 5.08 -4.49 -5.33
C TRP A 264 4.25 -3.26 -5.00
N GLU A 265 3.81 -3.18 -3.75
CA GLU A 265 3.02 -2.08 -3.20
C GLU A 265 3.62 -1.65 -1.86
N SER A 266 4.11 -0.44 -1.78
CA SER A 266 4.56 0.12 -0.51
C SER A 266 3.37 0.57 0.31
N CYS A 267 3.13 -0.07 1.45
CA CYS A 267 2.14 0.38 2.41
C CYS A 267 2.78 1.25 3.50
N MET A 268 2.21 2.43 3.74
CA MET A 268 2.76 3.42 4.68
C MET A 268 1.67 4.15 5.45
N THR A 269 1.98 4.50 6.68
CA THR A 269 1.19 5.39 7.53
C THR A 269 1.41 6.86 7.14
N MET A 270 0.46 7.73 7.47
CA MET A 270 0.65 9.19 7.40
C MET A 270 1.41 9.73 8.62
N ASN A 271 1.34 9.05 9.74
CA ASN A 271 1.98 9.33 11.02
C ASN A 271 2.76 8.11 11.51
N GLY A 272 2.93 7.91 12.80
CA GLY A 272 3.62 6.78 13.40
C GLY A 272 2.77 5.51 13.59
N SER A 273 1.43 5.58 13.35
CA SER A 273 0.48 4.52 13.68
C SER A 273 -0.40 4.13 12.50
N TRP A 274 -0.82 2.85 12.42
CA TRP A 274 -1.82 2.39 11.44
C TRP A 274 -3.23 2.75 11.89
N GLY A 275 -3.63 2.30 13.09
CA GLY A 275 -4.90 2.67 13.71
C GLY A 275 -4.87 4.07 14.32
N TYR A 276 -6.04 4.60 14.67
CA TYR A 276 -6.13 5.89 15.32
C TYR A 276 -5.33 5.94 16.64
N HIS A 277 -4.42 6.89 16.73
CA HIS A 277 -3.67 7.19 17.94
C HIS A 277 -3.83 8.67 18.27
N ARG A 278 -4.44 8.96 19.43
CA ARG A 278 -4.84 10.34 19.81
C ARG A 278 -3.64 11.27 20.00
N ALA A 279 -2.54 10.74 20.50
CA ALA A 279 -1.35 11.50 20.84
C ALA A 279 -0.25 11.43 19.77
N ASP A 280 -0.50 10.78 18.63
CA ASP A 280 0.46 10.70 17.53
C ASP A 280 0.28 11.91 16.62
N ASP A 281 1.20 12.85 16.73
CA ASP A 281 1.27 14.10 15.97
C ASP A 281 2.45 14.15 14.98
N ASP A 282 3.16 13.04 14.79
CA ASP A 282 4.30 12.92 13.86
C ASP A 282 3.84 12.72 12.40
N TRP A 283 3.20 13.74 11.86
CA TRP A 283 2.60 13.68 10.53
C TRP A 283 3.59 13.93 9.40
N LYS A 284 3.59 13.05 8.42
CA LYS A 284 4.30 13.26 7.15
C LYS A 284 3.68 14.43 6.39
N SER A 285 4.53 15.32 5.88
CA SER A 285 4.04 16.46 5.08
C SER A 285 3.44 16.00 3.74
N PRO A 286 2.53 16.78 3.11
CA PRO A 286 2.06 16.53 1.75
C PRO A 286 3.20 16.36 0.75
N LYS A 287 4.28 17.13 0.92
CA LYS A 287 5.52 17.04 0.13
C LYS A 287 6.18 15.67 0.23
N THR A 288 6.26 15.11 1.44
CA THR A 288 6.79 13.75 1.68
C THR A 288 5.93 12.70 0.99
N ILE A 289 4.59 12.79 1.14
CA ILE A 289 3.65 11.85 0.54
C ILE A 289 3.75 11.87 -1.00
N ILE A 290 3.76 13.06 -1.62
CA ILE A 290 3.87 13.20 -3.07
C ILE A 290 5.21 12.64 -3.58
N ARG A 291 6.33 12.90 -2.88
CA ARG A 291 7.64 12.34 -3.23
C ARG A 291 7.67 10.82 -3.11
N ASN A 292 7.02 10.25 -2.09
CA ASN A 292 6.89 8.81 -1.93
C ASN A 292 6.08 8.20 -3.09
N LEU A 293 4.95 8.80 -3.45
CA LEU A 293 4.13 8.37 -4.60
C LEU A 293 4.93 8.39 -5.91
N ILE A 294 5.65 9.48 -6.17
CA ILE A 294 6.54 9.60 -7.34
C ILE A 294 7.61 8.50 -7.32
N SER A 295 8.19 8.21 -6.16
CA SER A 295 9.23 7.18 -6.02
C SER A 295 8.67 5.78 -6.28
N CYS A 296 7.49 5.46 -5.76
CA CYS A 296 6.81 4.20 -6.08
C CYS A 296 6.54 4.09 -7.59
N ALA A 297 5.95 5.13 -8.20
CA ALA A 297 5.62 5.15 -9.62
C ALA A 297 6.87 5.01 -10.52
N ARG A 298 7.97 5.72 -10.18
CA ARG A 298 9.27 5.64 -10.87
C ARG A 298 9.81 4.22 -10.93
N ASP A 299 9.68 3.48 -9.84
CA ASP A 299 10.22 2.13 -9.68
C ASP A 299 9.21 1.03 -10.04
N GLY A 300 8.04 1.42 -10.59
CA GLY A 300 7.01 0.50 -11.11
C GLY A 300 6.04 -0.02 -10.07
N GLY A 301 6.16 0.39 -8.81
CA GLY A 301 5.29 -0.03 -7.71
C GLY A 301 4.04 0.83 -7.53
N ASN A 302 3.21 0.43 -6.58
CA ASN A 302 2.06 1.17 -6.08
C ASN A 302 2.33 1.74 -4.69
N TYR A 303 1.58 2.77 -4.33
CA TYR A 303 1.61 3.40 -3.01
C TYR A 303 0.25 3.25 -2.32
N LEU A 304 0.21 2.51 -1.21
CA LEU A 304 -0.98 2.31 -0.40
C LEU A 304 -0.83 3.13 0.90
N LEU A 305 -1.47 4.30 0.95
CA LEU A 305 -1.35 5.26 2.04
C LEU A 305 -2.48 5.11 3.04
N ASN A 306 -2.14 4.97 4.31
CA ASN A 306 -3.07 4.65 5.38
C ASN A 306 -3.76 5.88 5.99
N ILE A 307 -5.02 5.70 6.39
CA ILE A 307 -5.71 6.50 7.39
C ILE A 307 -6.14 5.62 8.56
N GLY A 308 -6.15 6.19 9.79
CA GLY A 308 -6.70 5.57 10.99
C GLY A 308 -7.93 6.37 11.45
N PRO A 309 -9.15 6.00 11.04
CA PRO A 309 -10.37 6.70 11.50
C PRO A 309 -10.58 6.57 13.02
N LYS A 310 -11.19 7.58 13.62
CA LYS A 310 -11.62 7.58 15.03
C LYS A 310 -12.71 6.53 15.24
N ALA A 311 -13.05 6.23 16.50
CA ALA A 311 -14.06 5.21 16.84
C ALA A 311 -15.42 5.48 16.20
N ASP A 312 -15.83 6.75 16.07
CA ASP A 312 -17.06 7.17 15.41
C ASP A 312 -17.01 7.10 13.87
N GLY A 313 -15.86 6.69 13.31
CA GLY A 313 -15.60 6.62 11.87
C GLY A 313 -15.17 7.96 11.24
N SER A 314 -15.07 9.05 12.01
CA SER A 314 -14.56 10.31 11.48
C SER A 314 -13.07 10.23 11.17
N ILE A 315 -12.67 10.89 10.07
CA ILE A 315 -11.26 10.95 9.66
C ILE A 315 -10.56 12.03 10.50
N PRO A 316 -9.34 11.81 11.01
CA PRO A 316 -8.55 12.87 11.62
C PRO A 316 -8.38 14.07 10.68
N GLU A 317 -8.53 15.28 11.21
CA GLU A 317 -8.49 16.52 10.40
C GLU A 317 -7.18 16.65 9.62
N GLU A 318 -6.07 16.26 10.24
CA GLU A 318 -4.76 16.30 9.62
C GLU A 318 -4.67 15.36 8.39
N SER A 319 -5.27 14.16 8.47
CA SER A 319 -5.39 13.26 7.32
C SER A 319 -6.19 13.88 6.18
N ILE A 320 -7.28 14.60 6.51
CA ILE A 320 -8.10 15.31 5.52
C ILE A 320 -7.26 16.41 4.85
N ARG A 321 -6.54 17.21 5.64
CA ARG A 321 -5.70 18.29 5.15
C ARG A 321 -4.60 17.77 4.22
N ILE A 322 -3.90 16.72 4.63
CA ILE A 322 -2.81 16.11 3.85
C ILE A 322 -3.35 15.55 2.53
N LEU A 323 -4.39 14.71 2.58
CA LEU A 323 -4.96 14.09 1.37
C LEU A 323 -5.59 15.12 0.42
N SER A 324 -6.18 16.19 0.95
CA SER A 324 -6.69 17.28 0.11
C SER A 324 -5.57 18.01 -0.64
N SER A 325 -4.43 18.24 0.03
CA SER A 325 -3.25 18.83 -0.61
C SER A 325 -2.63 17.90 -1.67
N VAL A 326 -2.58 16.58 -1.39
CA VAL A 326 -2.14 15.57 -2.36
C VAL A 326 -3.07 15.56 -3.57
N GLY A 327 -4.38 15.60 -3.35
CA GLY A 327 -5.38 15.65 -4.40
C GLY A 327 -5.22 16.86 -5.32
N ALA A 328 -5.03 18.05 -4.76
CA ALA A 328 -4.81 19.27 -5.52
C ALA A 328 -3.56 19.19 -6.44
N TRP A 329 -2.51 18.48 -5.98
CA TRP A 329 -1.35 18.20 -6.82
C TRP A 329 -1.67 17.14 -7.88
N MET A 330 -2.39 16.07 -7.51
CA MET A 330 -2.77 14.98 -8.42
C MET A 330 -3.71 15.46 -9.53
N ASP A 331 -4.60 16.40 -9.29
CA ASP A 331 -5.48 16.99 -10.31
C ASP A 331 -4.69 17.60 -11.47
N LYS A 332 -3.52 18.19 -11.19
CA LYS A 332 -2.64 18.79 -12.19
C LYS A 332 -1.64 17.79 -12.76
N ASN A 333 -1.13 16.88 -11.94
CA ASN A 333 0.04 16.06 -12.24
C ASN A 333 -0.26 14.56 -12.39
N GLY A 334 -1.47 14.11 -12.10
CA GLY A 334 -1.83 12.69 -12.02
C GLY A 334 -1.55 11.90 -13.30
N GLN A 335 -1.58 12.54 -14.49
CA GLN A 335 -1.22 11.85 -15.74
C GLN A 335 0.23 11.37 -15.78
N SER A 336 1.13 11.97 -14.98
CA SER A 336 2.53 11.55 -14.85
C SER A 336 2.73 10.36 -13.89
N ILE A 337 1.69 10.03 -13.12
CA ILE A 337 1.68 8.96 -12.13
C ILE A 337 0.91 7.75 -12.63
N TYR A 338 -0.39 7.95 -12.98
CA TYR A 338 -1.23 6.84 -13.44
C TYR A 338 -0.71 6.20 -14.71
N ASN A 339 -0.74 4.87 -14.76
CA ASN A 339 -0.30 4.11 -15.92
C ASN A 339 1.15 4.45 -16.35
N SER A 340 1.98 4.88 -15.38
CA SER A 340 3.41 5.08 -15.62
C SER A 340 4.15 3.75 -15.56
N ASN A 341 5.19 3.64 -16.38
CA ASN A 341 6.08 2.51 -16.41
C ASN A 341 7.34 2.79 -15.60
N ARG A 342 8.01 1.70 -15.18
CA ARG A 342 9.36 1.78 -14.63
C ARG A 342 10.25 2.60 -15.56
N CYS A 343 10.97 3.56 -15.01
CA CYS A 343 11.71 4.53 -15.79
C CYS A 343 13.21 4.25 -15.72
N GLN A 344 13.87 4.15 -16.90
CA GLN A 344 15.31 3.99 -16.97
C GLN A 344 16.07 5.30 -16.66
N PRO A 345 15.66 6.49 -17.15
CA PRO A 345 16.29 7.74 -16.78
C PRO A 345 16.24 7.98 -15.26
N ARG A 346 17.42 8.10 -14.63
CA ARG A 346 17.58 8.28 -13.17
C ARG A 346 18.61 9.32 -12.78
N ARG A 347 19.40 9.82 -13.75
CA ARG A 347 20.53 10.69 -13.50
C ARG A 347 20.09 12.13 -13.26
N SER A 348 19.76 12.43 -12.01
CA SER A 348 19.51 13.78 -11.51
C SER A 348 19.68 13.78 -9.99
N ASN A 349 20.11 14.91 -9.40
CA ASN A 349 20.20 15.13 -7.97
C ASN A 349 19.05 15.98 -7.41
N TYR A 350 18.18 16.51 -8.27
CA TYR A 350 17.05 17.36 -7.89
C TYR A 350 15.71 16.97 -8.52
N ALA A 351 15.70 15.96 -9.39
CA ALA A 351 14.48 15.46 -10.02
C ALA A 351 14.42 13.94 -10.01
N SER A 352 13.19 13.40 -10.00
CA SER A 352 12.89 12.00 -10.31
C SER A 352 12.13 11.91 -11.62
N PHE A 353 12.12 10.73 -12.25
CA PHE A 353 11.49 10.57 -13.55
C PHE A 353 10.46 9.43 -13.52
N THR A 354 9.32 9.66 -14.17
CA THR A 354 8.38 8.62 -14.58
C THR A 354 8.21 8.65 -16.10
N ARG A 355 7.66 7.61 -16.68
CA ARG A 355 7.51 7.47 -18.12
C ARG A 355 6.15 6.91 -18.50
N LYS A 356 5.58 7.42 -19.59
CA LYS A 356 4.41 6.83 -20.23
C LYS A 356 4.59 6.89 -21.76
N GLY A 357 4.76 5.73 -22.38
CA GLY A 357 5.13 5.70 -23.81
C GLY A 357 6.43 6.47 -24.05
N ASN A 358 6.38 7.44 -24.97
CA ASN A 358 7.52 8.28 -25.33
C ASN A 358 7.63 9.57 -24.50
N THR A 359 6.72 9.79 -23.57
CA THR A 359 6.74 10.97 -22.70
C THR A 359 7.51 10.66 -21.43
N LEU A 360 8.57 11.40 -21.15
CA LEU A 360 9.30 11.45 -19.90
C LEU A 360 8.74 12.58 -19.04
N TYR A 361 8.41 12.30 -17.80
CA TYR A 361 8.00 13.30 -16.82
C TYR A 361 9.15 13.54 -15.84
N ALA A 362 9.69 14.76 -15.82
CA ALA A 362 10.68 15.18 -14.85
C ALA A 362 9.99 15.86 -13.66
N HIS A 363 9.96 15.16 -12.52
CA HIS A 363 9.42 15.67 -11.26
C HIS A 363 10.54 16.39 -10.50
N VAL A 364 10.54 17.71 -10.55
CA VAL A 364 11.58 18.56 -9.98
C VAL A 364 11.28 18.79 -8.48
N HIS A 365 11.99 18.10 -7.60
CA HIS A 365 11.83 18.16 -6.16
C HIS A 365 12.44 19.41 -5.51
N PHE A 366 13.48 19.94 -6.15
CA PHE A 366 14.20 21.14 -5.74
C PHE A 366 14.31 22.04 -6.95
N TRP A 367 13.49 23.08 -6.97
CA TRP A 367 13.42 23.99 -8.12
C TRP A 367 14.69 24.83 -8.22
N PRO A 368 15.42 24.76 -9.34
CA PRO A 368 16.73 25.43 -9.45
C PRO A 368 16.67 26.86 -10.00
N GLY A 369 15.47 27.41 -10.27
CA GLY A 369 15.28 28.73 -10.90
C GLY A 369 14.92 28.64 -12.39
N ASP A 370 15.45 29.54 -13.20
CA ASP A 370 15.09 29.76 -14.60
C ASP A 370 15.49 28.63 -15.58
N THR A 371 16.31 27.70 -15.09
CA THR A 371 16.86 26.62 -15.94
C THR A 371 16.81 25.27 -15.25
N VAL A 372 16.26 24.27 -15.91
CA VAL A 372 16.32 22.85 -15.51
C VAL A 372 17.13 22.07 -16.53
N ALA A 373 18.01 21.20 -16.09
CA ALA A 373 18.83 20.37 -16.97
C ALA A 373 18.64 18.86 -16.68
N VAL A 374 18.55 18.07 -17.75
CA VAL A 374 18.57 16.61 -17.72
C VAL A 374 19.81 16.13 -18.46
N ALA A 375 20.78 15.61 -17.71
CA ALA A 375 22.03 15.11 -18.27
C ALA A 375 21.85 13.77 -18.97
N GLY A 376 22.59 13.56 -20.07
CA GLY A 376 22.70 12.28 -20.74
C GLY A 376 21.40 11.73 -21.35
N LEU A 377 20.38 12.54 -21.59
CA LEU A 377 19.18 12.10 -22.30
C LEU A 377 19.53 11.88 -23.77
N MET A 378 19.58 10.60 -24.16
CA MET A 378 20.04 10.20 -25.52
C MET A 378 18.93 10.31 -26.54
N THR A 379 17.69 10.09 -26.12
CA THR A 379 16.53 10.19 -27.03
C THR A 379 16.23 11.65 -27.32
N LYS A 380 16.04 11.98 -28.60
CA LYS A 380 15.78 13.34 -29.04
C LYS A 380 14.45 13.86 -28.51
N VAL A 381 14.46 15.07 -27.97
CA VAL A 381 13.28 15.77 -27.47
C VAL A 381 12.56 16.48 -28.61
N LYS A 382 11.24 16.32 -28.69
CA LYS A 382 10.35 17.01 -29.63
C LYS A 382 9.76 18.28 -29.05
N SER A 383 9.31 18.21 -27.82
CA SER A 383 8.66 19.31 -27.12
C SER A 383 8.72 19.11 -25.60
N ALA A 384 8.56 20.21 -24.87
CA ALA A 384 8.43 20.20 -23.44
C ALA A 384 7.35 21.19 -22.97
N LYS A 385 6.69 20.86 -21.84
CA LYS A 385 5.72 21.76 -21.21
C LYS A 385 5.69 21.55 -19.70
N LEU A 386 5.36 22.60 -18.97
CA LEU A 386 4.96 22.49 -17.55
C LEU A 386 3.62 21.76 -17.49
N LEU A 387 3.55 20.68 -16.68
CA LEU A 387 2.38 19.83 -16.65
C LEU A 387 1.18 20.53 -16.02
N SER A 388 1.43 21.28 -14.95
CA SER A 388 0.38 21.94 -14.16
C SER A 388 -0.32 23.10 -14.88
N THR A 389 0.37 23.76 -15.84
CA THR A 389 -0.15 24.94 -16.54
C THR A 389 -0.35 24.71 -18.04
N GLY A 390 0.29 23.68 -18.60
CA GLY A 390 0.36 23.45 -20.05
C GLY A 390 1.31 24.39 -20.79
N GLN A 391 1.98 25.31 -20.09
CA GLN A 391 2.91 26.27 -20.69
C GLN A 391 4.04 25.54 -21.42
N LYS A 392 4.29 25.88 -22.67
CA LYS A 392 5.45 25.38 -23.43
C LYS A 392 6.75 25.86 -22.78
N VAL A 393 7.76 25.00 -22.81
CA VAL A 393 9.08 25.26 -22.26
C VAL A 393 10.11 25.18 -23.40
N ASP A 394 10.91 26.22 -23.55
CA ASP A 394 12.01 26.23 -24.49
C ASP A 394 13.14 25.31 -24.03
N PHE A 395 13.81 24.65 -24.98
CA PHE A 395 14.90 23.75 -24.65
C PHE A 395 16.00 23.77 -25.75
N LYS A 396 17.20 23.40 -25.32
CA LYS A 396 18.33 23.05 -26.17
C LYS A 396 18.86 21.70 -25.77
N GLN A 397 19.06 20.81 -26.74
CA GLN A 397 19.64 19.48 -26.54
C GLN A 397 20.96 19.37 -27.28
N ASP A 398 21.99 18.93 -26.60
CA ASP A 398 23.29 18.55 -27.13
C ASP A 398 23.65 17.09 -26.73
N GLU A 399 24.83 16.61 -27.04
CA GLU A 399 25.29 15.25 -26.73
C GLU A 399 25.37 14.96 -25.23
N LEU A 400 25.45 15.99 -24.37
CA LEU A 400 25.65 15.87 -22.94
C LEU A 400 24.37 16.02 -22.13
N ARG A 401 23.43 16.85 -22.61
CA ARG A 401 22.25 17.23 -21.82
C ARG A 401 21.14 17.86 -22.65
N VAL A 402 19.97 17.90 -22.04
CA VAL A 402 18.87 18.81 -22.42
C VAL A 402 18.78 19.90 -21.37
N ARG A 403 18.72 21.17 -21.78
CA ARG A 403 18.47 22.33 -20.92
C ARG A 403 17.12 22.93 -21.28
N PHE A 404 16.26 23.04 -20.30
CA PHE A 404 14.96 23.73 -20.35
C PHE A 404 15.16 25.13 -19.77
N THR A 405 14.80 26.16 -20.52
CA THR A 405 15.11 27.56 -20.22
C THR A 405 13.85 28.44 -20.29
N GLY A 406 13.96 29.67 -19.81
CA GLY A 406 12.82 30.59 -19.77
C GLY A 406 11.79 30.22 -18.69
N LEU A 407 12.21 29.47 -17.71
CA LEU A 407 11.38 29.09 -16.57
C LEU A 407 11.34 30.23 -15.53
N SER A 408 10.34 30.22 -14.66
CA SER A 408 10.26 31.23 -13.58
C SER A 408 11.26 30.94 -12.46
N GLU A 409 11.75 31.99 -11.79
CA GLU A 409 12.59 31.87 -10.59
C GLU A 409 11.92 31.07 -9.48
N LYS A 410 10.60 31.24 -9.33
CA LYS A 410 9.80 30.46 -8.36
C LYS A 410 9.24 29.23 -9.02
N ALA A 411 9.19 28.14 -8.25
CA ALA A 411 8.58 26.90 -8.68
C ALA A 411 7.13 27.13 -9.16
N PRO A 412 6.80 26.74 -10.41
CA PRO A 412 5.44 26.93 -10.96
C PRO A 412 4.37 26.10 -10.26
N ASP A 413 4.76 25.02 -9.58
CA ASP A 413 3.87 24.14 -8.82
C ASP A 413 4.55 23.65 -7.54
N ASP A 414 3.78 23.58 -6.47
CA ASP A 414 4.25 23.16 -5.14
C ASP A 414 3.50 21.89 -4.73
N PRO A 415 4.17 20.93 -4.09
CA PRO A 415 5.58 20.91 -3.65
C PRO A 415 6.55 20.33 -4.69
N VAL A 416 6.09 19.89 -5.85
CA VAL A 416 6.90 19.31 -6.93
C VAL A 416 6.38 19.80 -8.26
N THR A 417 7.24 20.48 -9.03
CA THR A 417 6.92 20.89 -10.40
C THR A 417 7.24 19.75 -11.36
N THR A 418 6.32 19.43 -12.27
CA THR A 418 6.51 18.40 -13.29
C THR A 418 6.66 19.00 -14.69
N ILE A 419 7.75 18.65 -15.39
CA ILE A 419 7.96 18.96 -16.80
C ILE A 419 7.65 17.70 -17.61
N ALA A 420 6.68 17.77 -18.51
CA ALA A 420 6.40 16.72 -19.48
C ALA A 420 7.28 16.93 -20.72
N ILE A 421 8.09 15.94 -21.06
CA ILE A 421 9.10 15.95 -22.11
C ILE A 421 8.72 14.89 -23.13
N GLU A 422 8.25 15.31 -24.31
CA GLU A 422 7.91 14.42 -25.41
C GLU A 422 9.17 14.07 -26.20
N CYS A 423 9.45 12.79 -26.38
CA CYS A 423 10.62 12.29 -27.10
C CYS A 423 10.25 11.64 -28.43
N GLU A 424 11.21 11.49 -29.35
CA GLU A 424 11.01 10.78 -30.63
C GLU A 424 10.81 9.26 -30.47
N GLY A 425 11.21 8.71 -29.32
CA GLY A 425 11.07 7.30 -28.96
C GLY A 425 11.08 7.13 -27.46
N GLU A 426 11.22 5.90 -27.01
CA GLU A 426 11.34 5.60 -25.57
C GLU A 426 12.52 6.35 -24.95
N PRO A 427 12.31 7.13 -23.88
CA PRO A 427 13.38 7.90 -23.24
C PRO A 427 14.48 7.00 -22.69
N LYS A 428 15.70 7.20 -23.16
CA LYS A 428 16.93 6.51 -22.74
C LYS A 428 17.92 7.53 -22.21
N GLN A 429 18.62 7.19 -21.15
CA GLN A 429 19.62 8.05 -20.53
C GLN A 429 20.98 7.32 -20.45
N ASP A 430 22.05 8.02 -20.71
CA ASP A 430 23.38 7.57 -20.42
C ASP A 430 23.62 7.63 -18.91
N ASN A 431 23.65 6.47 -18.27
CA ASN A 431 23.89 6.33 -16.84
C ASN A 431 25.38 6.11 -16.50
N ILE A 432 26.26 6.19 -17.50
CA ILE A 432 27.70 6.11 -17.31
C ILE A 432 28.19 7.49 -16.86
N TYR A 433 28.56 7.64 -15.60
CA TYR A 433 28.99 8.90 -15.00
C TYR A 433 30.42 9.32 -15.41
N VAL A 434 30.90 8.91 -16.59
CA VAL A 434 32.21 9.28 -17.15
C VAL A 434 31.97 10.26 -18.30
N ARG A 435 32.55 11.43 -18.24
CA ARG A 435 32.48 12.40 -19.33
C ARG A 435 33.17 11.85 -20.58
N ARG A 436 32.47 11.77 -21.70
CA ARG A 436 32.99 11.25 -23.00
C ARG A 436 34.14 12.14 -23.52
N GLU A 437 34.13 13.42 -23.24
CA GLU A 437 35.20 14.35 -23.61
C GLU A 437 36.56 13.93 -23.04
N ARG A 438 36.62 13.49 -21.78
CA ARG A 438 37.86 13.01 -21.16
C ARG A 438 38.34 11.66 -21.71
N LYS A 439 37.48 10.86 -22.32
CA LYS A 439 37.87 9.63 -23.01
C LYS A 439 38.58 9.92 -24.35
N ARG A 440 38.24 11.03 -25.03
CA ARG A 440 38.90 11.45 -26.27
C ARG A 440 40.29 12.05 -26.01
N GLU A 441 40.50 12.67 -24.83
CA GLU A 441 41.82 13.22 -24.45
C GLU A 441 42.80 12.15 -23.95
N GLN A 442 42.32 10.96 -23.60
CA GLN A 442 43.13 9.86 -23.07
C GLN A 442 43.36 8.70 -24.09
N ALA A 443 42.78 8.78 -25.27
CA ALA A 443 42.96 7.86 -26.39
C ALA A 443 43.82 8.50 -27.47
#